data_27ac423a82a1583b3a8f0cd75f4d95f8
#
_entry.id   27ac423a82a1583b3a8f0cd75f4d95f8
#
_cell.length_a   1.000
_cell.length_b   1.000
_cell.length_c   1.000
_cell.angle_alpha   90.00
_cell.angle_beta   90.00
_cell.angle_gamma   90.00
#
_symmetry.space_group_name_H-M   'P 1'
#
loop_
_entity.id
_entity.type
_entity.pdbx_description
1 polymer ?
#
loop_
_entity_poly.entity_id
_entity_poly.type
_entity_poly.pdbx_seq_one_letter_code
_entity_poly.pdbx_strand_id
1 'polypeptide(L)'
;MKVLMVSWEYPPVVIGGLGRHVHHLSTALAAAGHEVVVLSRRPSGTDPSTHPSSDEISEDVRVVAAAQDPHEFTFSQDMMAWTLAMGHAMIRTGLSLKGTSSDHPWRPDVVHAHDWLVAHPAVALAEFYDVPMVSTIHATEAGRHSGWVSGSLSRQVHAVESWLVRESDSLITCSASMCDEITELFGPGLAEVTVIRNGIEAARWPFASRRRRGVASRQPELLFVGRLEYEKGVHDAIAALPRIRRFHPGTTLTIAGEGTQQAWLVERARKHRVLKATRFVGRLDHDELLAALHRADAAVLPSHYEPFGLVALEAAAAGTPLVTSNIGGLGEAVINGETGMSCPPRDVTRLAKAVVAVLDDPAAAARRARAARERLTSDFDWRTVADETAQVYLAAKRRERQPLPRLPIVEHALPDR
;
A
#
# COMPACT_ATOMS: atom_id res chain seq x y z
N MET A 1 6.06 -23.09 7.38
CA MET A 1 6.25 -22.26 8.60
C MET A 1 4.90 -21.75 9.06
N LYS A 2 4.79 -21.41 10.36
CA LYS A 2 3.63 -20.74 10.93
C LYS A 2 3.89 -19.24 10.98
N VAL A 3 3.10 -18.47 10.28
CA VAL A 3 3.29 -17.02 10.14
C VAL A 3 2.15 -16.27 10.83
N LEU A 4 2.47 -15.36 11.74
CA LEU A 4 1.51 -14.40 12.28
C LEU A 4 1.70 -13.05 11.58
N MET A 5 0.82 -12.74 10.64
CA MET A 5 0.75 -11.41 10.03
C MET A 5 -0.07 -10.48 10.88
N VAL A 6 0.46 -9.31 11.20
CA VAL A 6 -0.25 -8.28 11.94
C VAL A 6 -0.47 -7.09 11.01
N SER A 7 -1.74 -6.82 10.69
CA SER A 7 -2.11 -5.78 9.72
C SER A 7 -3.28 -4.93 10.19
N TRP A 8 -3.17 -3.64 9.93
CA TRP A 8 -4.25 -2.69 10.20
C TRP A 8 -5.43 -2.85 9.26
N GLU A 9 -5.15 -3.28 8.04
CA GLU A 9 -6.12 -3.51 6.98
C GLU A 9 -6.08 -4.96 6.53
N TYR A 10 -7.24 -5.58 6.46
CA TYR A 10 -7.50 -6.88 5.82
C TYR A 10 -8.97 -6.92 5.43
N PRO A 11 -9.37 -7.57 4.32
CA PRO A 11 -10.78 -7.64 3.96
C PRO A 11 -11.68 -8.13 5.12
N PRO A 12 -12.84 -7.50 5.38
CA PRO A 12 -13.48 -6.45 4.58
C PRO A 12 -12.96 -5.02 4.81
N VAL A 13 -11.99 -4.81 5.70
CA VAL A 13 -11.40 -3.48 6.00
C VAL A 13 -10.27 -3.21 5.02
N VAL A 14 -10.58 -2.56 3.91
CA VAL A 14 -9.58 -2.17 2.89
C VAL A 14 -9.74 -0.69 2.57
N ILE A 15 -8.74 0.10 2.96
CA ILE A 15 -8.68 1.54 2.69
C ILE A 15 -7.83 1.82 1.47
N GLY A 16 -6.72 1.08 1.33
CA GLY A 16 -5.72 1.32 0.30
C GLY A 16 -5.05 0.07 -0.25
N GLY A 17 -3.80 0.24 -0.68
CA GLY A 17 -2.98 -0.84 -1.22
C GLY A 17 -2.54 -1.86 -0.17
N LEU A 18 -2.38 -1.42 1.10
CA LEU A 18 -1.89 -2.27 2.19
C LEU A 18 -2.79 -3.49 2.41
N GLY A 19 -4.09 -3.28 2.60
CA GLY A 19 -5.02 -4.39 2.86
C GLY A 19 -5.07 -5.38 1.70
N ARG A 20 -4.97 -4.91 0.45
CA ARG A 20 -4.87 -5.76 -0.74
C ARG A 20 -3.56 -6.54 -0.79
N HIS A 21 -2.44 -5.87 -0.47
CA HIS A 21 -1.14 -6.53 -0.40
C HIS A 21 -1.14 -7.67 0.62
N VAL A 22 -1.59 -7.41 1.86
CA VAL A 22 -1.62 -8.43 2.93
C VAL A 22 -2.52 -9.60 2.56
N HIS A 23 -3.68 -9.32 1.96
CA HIS A 23 -4.59 -10.38 1.48
C HIS A 23 -3.90 -11.28 0.45
N HIS A 24 -3.34 -10.72 -0.62
CA HIS A 24 -2.70 -11.53 -1.66
C HIS A 24 -1.43 -12.23 -1.18
N LEU A 25 -0.62 -11.57 -0.33
CA LEU A 25 0.57 -12.19 0.23
C LEU A 25 0.22 -13.37 1.14
N SER A 26 -0.77 -13.20 2.03
CA SER A 26 -1.20 -14.26 2.95
C SER A 26 -1.75 -15.48 2.21
N THR A 27 -2.58 -15.27 1.19
CA THR A 27 -3.12 -16.35 0.36
C THR A 27 -2.03 -17.04 -0.48
N ALA A 28 -1.07 -16.29 -1.02
CA ALA A 28 0.06 -16.85 -1.76
C ALA A 28 0.99 -17.69 -0.87
N LEU A 29 1.26 -17.23 0.36
CA LEU A 29 2.01 -17.99 1.35
C LEU A 29 1.28 -19.26 1.80
N ALA A 30 -0.05 -19.19 2.00
CA ALA A 30 -0.86 -20.37 2.30
C ALA A 30 -0.82 -21.38 1.15
N ALA A 31 -0.95 -20.93 -0.09
CA ALA A 31 -0.82 -21.75 -1.29
C ALA A 31 0.60 -22.38 -1.44
N ALA A 32 1.65 -21.72 -0.92
CA ALA A 32 3.01 -22.26 -0.84
C ALA A 32 3.23 -23.25 0.33
N GLY A 33 2.18 -23.57 1.09
CA GLY A 33 2.22 -24.55 2.18
C GLY A 33 2.63 -23.99 3.55
N HIS A 34 2.54 -22.68 3.75
CA HIS A 34 2.70 -22.04 5.04
C HIS A 34 1.36 -22.00 5.79
N GLU A 35 1.37 -22.15 7.10
CA GLU A 35 0.21 -21.92 7.96
C GLU A 35 0.18 -20.41 8.32
N VAL A 36 -0.79 -19.70 7.79
CA VAL A 36 -0.86 -18.24 7.93
C VAL A 36 -2.05 -17.84 8.79
N VAL A 37 -1.77 -17.07 9.83
CA VAL A 37 -2.77 -16.35 10.62
C VAL A 37 -2.61 -14.86 10.39
N VAL A 38 -3.68 -14.20 9.96
CA VAL A 38 -3.73 -12.73 9.87
C VAL A 38 -4.49 -12.19 11.06
N LEU A 39 -3.81 -11.43 11.90
CA LEU A 39 -4.40 -10.65 12.97
C LEU A 39 -4.69 -9.23 12.46
N SER A 40 -5.95 -8.88 12.38
CA SER A 40 -6.42 -7.58 11.93
C SER A 40 -7.48 -7.04 12.90
N ARG A 41 -8.28 -6.09 12.48
CA ARG A 41 -9.31 -5.44 13.29
C ARG A 41 -10.66 -5.43 12.61
N ARG A 42 -11.72 -5.30 13.41
CA ARG A 42 -13.06 -4.98 12.90
C ARG A 42 -13.09 -3.56 12.29
N PRO A 43 -14.07 -3.25 11.43
CA PRO A 43 -14.23 -1.90 10.89
C PRO A 43 -14.35 -0.84 11.99
N SER A 44 -13.84 0.36 11.74
CA SER A 44 -13.95 1.48 12.67
C SER A 44 -15.41 1.87 12.89
N GLY A 45 -15.77 2.20 14.15
CA GLY A 45 -17.13 2.56 14.52
C GLY A 45 -18.07 1.38 14.77
N THR A 46 -17.57 0.15 14.78
CA THR A 46 -18.37 -1.03 15.17
C THR A 46 -18.41 -1.18 16.68
N ASP A 47 -19.60 -1.54 17.21
CA ASP A 47 -19.79 -1.84 18.63
C ASP A 47 -19.31 -3.28 18.93
N PRO A 48 -18.38 -3.49 19.89
CA PRO A 48 -17.89 -4.82 20.26
C PRO A 48 -18.99 -5.79 20.71
N SER A 49 -20.10 -5.30 21.25
CA SER A 49 -21.22 -6.14 21.69
C SER A 49 -21.98 -6.77 20.51
N THR A 50 -22.00 -6.07 19.37
CA THR A 50 -22.65 -6.54 18.13
C THR A 50 -21.64 -7.07 17.10
N HIS A 51 -20.38 -6.65 17.20
CA HIS A 51 -19.28 -7.06 16.33
C HIS A 51 -18.10 -7.55 17.19
N PRO A 52 -18.24 -8.70 17.87
CA PRO A 52 -17.16 -9.26 18.68
C PRO A 52 -15.97 -9.64 17.80
N SER A 53 -14.85 -9.96 18.42
CA SER A 53 -13.71 -10.55 17.70
C SER A 53 -14.16 -11.81 16.96
N SER A 54 -13.65 -11.98 15.74
CA SER A 54 -13.90 -13.18 14.93
C SER A 54 -12.63 -13.95 14.66
N ASP A 55 -12.81 -15.23 14.38
CA ASP A 55 -11.74 -16.17 14.05
C ASP A 55 -12.31 -17.12 12.98
N GLU A 56 -11.94 -16.89 11.75
CA GLU A 56 -12.53 -17.53 10.57
C GLU A 56 -11.44 -17.97 9.59
N ILE A 57 -11.69 -19.01 8.81
CA ILE A 57 -10.81 -19.41 7.72
C ILE A 57 -11.40 -18.90 6.41
N SER A 58 -10.60 -18.16 5.64
CA SER A 58 -10.93 -17.67 4.33
C SER A 58 -9.75 -17.89 3.39
N GLU A 59 -9.97 -18.55 2.26
CA GLU A 59 -8.93 -18.85 1.25
C GLU A 59 -7.66 -19.49 1.87
N ASP A 60 -7.86 -20.50 2.71
CA ASP A 60 -6.80 -21.22 3.45
C ASP A 60 -5.98 -20.36 4.44
N VAL A 61 -6.41 -19.12 4.68
CA VAL A 61 -5.83 -18.22 5.67
C VAL A 61 -6.76 -18.13 6.88
N ARG A 62 -6.21 -18.29 8.09
CA ARG A 62 -6.96 -18.02 9.32
C ARG A 62 -6.96 -16.52 9.59
N VAL A 63 -8.12 -15.91 9.57
CA VAL A 63 -8.31 -14.47 9.76
C VAL A 63 -8.91 -14.22 11.14
N VAL A 64 -8.17 -13.52 11.97
CA VAL A 64 -8.57 -13.15 13.31
C VAL A 64 -8.72 -11.64 13.38
N ALA A 65 -9.96 -11.17 13.52
CA ALA A 65 -10.28 -9.75 13.58
C ALA A 65 -10.60 -9.34 15.01
N ALA A 66 -9.76 -8.54 15.63
CA ALA A 66 -9.99 -8.01 16.97
C ALA A 66 -11.18 -7.04 16.99
N ALA A 67 -12.06 -7.19 17.98
CA ALA A 67 -13.15 -6.25 18.21
C ALA A 67 -12.61 -4.85 18.50
N GLN A 68 -13.34 -3.84 18.07
CA GLN A 68 -12.99 -2.45 18.37
C GLN A 68 -13.29 -2.18 19.85
N ASP A 69 -12.29 -1.67 20.57
CA ASP A 69 -12.34 -1.46 22.01
C ASP A 69 -12.38 0.03 22.44
N PRO A 70 -11.75 0.95 21.70
CA PRO A 70 -11.67 2.35 22.14
C PRO A 70 -12.92 3.14 21.78
N HIS A 71 -13.91 3.13 22.68
CA HIS A 71 -15.13 3.95 22.52
C HIS A 71 -14.88 5.45 22.75
N GLU A 72 -13.86 5.79 23.55
CA GLU A 72 -13.52 7.16 23.91
C GLU A 72 -12.79 7.94 22.82
N PHE A 73 -12.23 7.24 21.83
CA PHE A 73 -11.41 7.84 20.78
C PHE A 73 -12.00 7.60 19.39
N THR A 74 -11.80 8.56 18.50
CA THR A 74 -12.10 8.40 17.08
C THR A 74 -10.83 8.50 16.25
N PHE A 75 -10.66 7.62 15.28
CA PHE A 75 -9.46 7.59 14.46
C PHE A 75 -9.16 8.92 13.74
N SER A 76 -10.20 9.64 13.33
CA SER A 76 -10.05 10.90 12.60
C SER A 76 -9.62 12.08 13.48
N GLN A 77 -9.89 12.04 14.79
CA GLN A 77 -9.59 13.13 15.74
C GLN A 77 -8.41 12.77 16.66
N ASP A 78 -8.37 11.52 17.11
CA ASP A 78 -7.47 11.05 18.15
C ASP A 78 -6.62 9.88 17.64
N MET A 79 -6.06 9.98 16.42
CA MET A 79 -5.42 8.88 15.70
C MET A 79 -4.45 8.06 16.57
N MET A 80 -3.54 8.71 17.30
CA MET A 80 -2.55 8.00 18.10
C MET A 80 -3.17 7.27 19.28
N ALA A 81 -4.07 7.94 20.03
CA ALA A 81 -4.75 7.33 21.17
C ALA A 81 -5.60 6.13 20.72
N TRP A 82 -6.34 6.31 19.62
CA TRP A 82 -7.16 5.23 19.06
C TRP A 82 -6.29 4.06 18.56
N THR A 83 -5.17 4.34 17.91
CA THR A 83 -4.24 3.31 17.42
C THR A 83 -3.64 2.50 18.57
N LEU A 84 -3.24 3.16 19.66
CA LEU A 84 -2.67 2.49 20.84
C LEU A 84 -3.72 1.61 21.53
N ALA A 85 -4.94 2.14 21.75
CA ALA A 85 -6.03 1.39 22.38
C ALA A 85 -6.46 0.18 21.51
N MET A 86 -6.58 0.36 20.19
CA MET A 86 -6.86 -0.74 19.27
C MET A 86 -5.70 -1.75 19.22
N GLY A 87 -4.45 -1.27 19.29
CA GLY A 87 -3.26 -2.12 19.40
C GLY A 87 -3.31 -3.02 20.63
N HIS A 88 -3.77 -2.51 21.77
CA HIS A 88 -4.00 -3.32 22.98
C HIS A 88 -5.07 -4.42 22.77
N ALA A 89 -6.18 -4.10 22.08
CA ALA A 89 -7.18 -5.11 21.73
C ALA A 89 -6.59 -6.20 20.81
N MET A 90 -5.76 -5.81 19.83
CA MET A 90 -5.05 -6.76 18.97
C MET A 90 -4.05 -7.62 19.76
N ILE A 91 -3.32 -7.05 20.73
CA ILE A 91 -2.42 -7.82 21.61
C ILE A 91 -3.22 -8.89 22.37
N ARG A 92 -4.30 -8.52 23.07
CA ARG A 92 -5.15 -9.47 23.82
C ARG A 92 -5.65 -10.60 22.92
N THR A 93 -6.11 -10.25 21.72
CA THR A 93 -6.60 -11.23 20.74
C THR A 93 -5.46 -12.12 20.25
N GLY A 94 -4.29 -11.56 19.95
CA GLY A 94 -3.11 -12.31 19.54
C GLY A 94 -2.59 -13.27 20.60
N LEU A 95 -2.62 -12.88 21.88
CA LEU A 95 -2.22 -13.74 23.00
C LEU A 95 -3.18 -14.95 23.15
N SER A 96 -4.46 -14.81 22.82
CA SER A 96 -5.44 -15.90 22.87
C SER A 96 -5.24 -16.97 21.80
N LEU A 97 -4.46 -16.70 20.75
CA LEU A 97 -4.15 -17.70 19.70
C LEU A 97 -3.42 -18.93 20.24
N LYS A 98 -2.72 -18.80 21.35
CA LYS A 98 -2.05 -19.91 22.01
C LYS A 98 -3.00 -21.02 22.44
N GLY A 99 -4.30 -20.73 22.58
CA GLY A 99 -5.32 -21.68 23.03
C GLY A 99 -5.15 -22.12 24.49
N THR A 100 -6.28 -22.31 25.20
CA THR A 100 -6.28 -22.75 26.60
C THR A 100 -6.51 -24.26 26.75
N SER A 101 -6.78 -25.00 25.67
CA SER A 101 -7.32 -26.37 25.77
C SER A 101 -6.77 -27.38 24.76
N SER A 102 -5.65 -27.12 24.09
CA SER A 102 -5.03 -28.14 23.21
C SER A 102 -3.66 -28.57 23.73
N ASP A 103 -3.36 -29.86 23.60
CA ASP A 103 -2.02 -30.43 23.91
C ASP A 103 -0.90 -29.83 23.06
N HIS A 104 -1.27 -29.11 21.99
CA HIS A 104 -0.35 -28.42 21.08
C HIS A 104 -0.85 -26.99 20.80
N PRO A 105 -0.50 -26.02 21.67
CA PRO A 105 -0.90 -24.62 21.47
C PRO A 105 -0.29 -24.08 20.18
N TRP A 106 -1.07 -23.30 19.41
CA TRP A 106 -0.56 -22.65 18.22
C TRP A 106 0.50 -21.60 18.61
N ARG A 107 1.66 -21.63 17.96
CA ARG A 107 2.76 -20.69 18.13
C ARG A 107 3.33 -20.35 16.75
N PRO A 108 3.49 -19.06 16.41
CA PRO A 108 4.11 -18.65 15.15
C PRO A 108 5.61 -19.00 15.15
N ASP A 109 6.17 -19.11 13.96
CA ASP A 109 7.62 -19.15 13.70
C ASP A 109 8.19 -17.75 13.48
N VAL A 110 7.33 -16.81 13.08
CA VAL A 110 7.66 -15.43 12.75
C VAL A 110 6.44 -14.54 12.93
N VAL A 111 6.64 -13.30 13.38
CA VAL A 111 5.64 -12.22 13.33
C VAL A 111 5.99 -11.29 12.17
N HIS A 112 5.02 -11.00 11.31
CA HIS A 112 5.19 -10.08 10.19
C HIS A 112 4.29 -8.86 10.35
N ALA A 113 4.88 -7.71 10.62
CA ALA A 113 4.19 -6.43 10.78
C ALA A 113 4.06 -5.68 9.46
N HIS A 114 2.93 -5.01 9.24
CA HIS A 114 2.68 -4.18 8.06
C HIS A 114 2.40 -2.73 8.46
N ASP A 115 3.39 -1.86 8.29
CA ASP A 115 3.40 -0.44 8.66
C ASP A 115 3.28 -0.15 10.18
N TRP A 116 3.43 1.10 10.54
CA TRP A 116 3.54 1.61 11.91
C TRP A 116 2.29 1.44 12.77
N LEU A 117 1.09 1.39 12.15
CA LEU A 117 -0.18 1.27 12.87
C LEU A 117 -0.27 -0.02 13.73
N VAL A 118 0.51 -1.03 13.38
CA VAL A 118 0.57 -2.30 14.10
C VAL A 118 1.90 -2.54 14.80
N ALA A 119 2.74 -1.52 14.93
CA ALA A 119 4.04 -1.65 15.59
C ALA A 119 3.92 -2.21 17.00
N HIS A 120 3.07 -1.61 17.84
CA HIS A 120 2.90 -2.04 19.23
C HIS A 120 2.42 -3.49 19.37
N PRO A 121 1.33 -3.93 18.70
CA PRO A 121 0.90 -5.32 18.79
C PRO A 121 1.91 -6.30 18.18
N ALA A 122 2.60 -5.94 17.11
CA ALA A 122 3.58 -6.83 16.49
C ALA A 122 4.80 -7.07 17.38
N VAL A 123 5.40 -6.00 17.93
CA VAL A 123 6.53 -6.11 18.85
C VAL A 123 6.14 -6.93 20.10
N ALA A 124 5.02 -6.58 20.74
CA ALA A 124 4.57 -7.29 21.94
C ALA A 124 4.32 -8.79 21.69
N LEU A 125 3.75 -9.15 20.54
CA LEU A 125 3.50 -10.54 20.19
C LEU A 125 4.78 -11.28 19.79
N ALA A 126 5.71 -10.65 19.09
CA ALA A 126 7.01 -11.23 18.76
C ALA A 126 7.82 -11.54 20.02
N GLU A 127 7.83 -10.63 20.99
CA GLU A 127 8.45 -10.84 22.30
C GLU A 127 7.77 -11.96 23.09
N PHE A 128 6.43 -11.93 23.18
CA PHE A 128 5.67 -12.95 23.93
C PHE A 128 5.88 -14.37 23.38
N TYR A 129 5.91 -14.49 22.06
CA TYR A 129 6.14 -15.77 21.41
C TYR A 129 7.62 -16.13 21.29
N ASP A 130 8.52 -15.23 21.62
CA ASP A 130 9.98 -15.36 21.45
C ASP A 130 10.33 -15.84 20.04
N VAL A 131 9.91 -15.07 19.03
CA VAL A 131 10.11 -15.32 17.60
C VAL A 131 10.58 -14.07 16.89
N PRO A 132 11.31 -14.19 15.77
CA PRO A 132 11.75 -13.04 15.02
C PRO A 132 10.56 -12.21 14.47
N MET A 133 10.80 -10.90 14.35
CA MET A 133 9.88 -9.97 13.74
C MET A 133 10.42 -9.47 12.40
N VAL A 134 9.62 -9.63 11.35
CA VAL A 134 9.84 -9.02 10.04
C VAL A 134 8.85 -7.89 9.87
N SER A 135 9.27 -6.74 9.32
CA SER A 135 8.34 -5.65 9.04
C SER A 135 8.40 -5.23 7.58
N THR A 136 7.24 -5.13 6.94
CA THR A 136 7.12 -4.48 5.63
C THR A 136 6.71 -3.03 5.81
N ILE A 137 7.51 -2.12 5.27
CA ILE A 137 7.24 -0.68 5.25
C ILE A 137 6.67 -0.33 3.87
N HIS A 138 5.38 0.02 3.84
CA HIS A 138 4.66 0.35 2.61
C HIS A 138 4.72 1.83 2.26
N ALA A 139 4.91 2.70 3.25
CA ALA A 139 5.08 4.13 3.09
C ALA A 139 5.60 4.74 4.39
N THR A 140 6.22 5.91 4.32
CA THR A 140 6.62 6.67 5.52
C THR A 140 5.81 7.95 5.66
N GLU A 141 5.71 8.45 6.87
CA GLU A 141 5.11 9.75 7.16
C GLU A 141 5.89 10.89 6.49
N ALA A 142 7.21 10.84 6.58
CA ALA A 142 8.07 11.83 5.94
C ALA A 142 7.90 11.84 4.41
N GLY A 143 7.86 10.67 3.77
CA GLY A 143 7.67 10.57 2.32
C GLY A 143 6.34 11.16 1.86
N ARG A 144 5.24 10.90 2.58
CA ARG A 144 3.91 11.49 2.30
C ARG A 144 3.92 13.01 2.35
N HIS A 145 4.78 13.60 3.15
CA HIS A 145 4.91 15.05 3.37
C HIS A 145 6.15 15.64 2.72
N SER A 146 6.67 15.02 1.64
CA SER A 146 7.82 15.50 0.86
C SER A 146 9.11 15.69 1.68
N GLY A 147 9.36 14.79 2.63
CA GLY A 147 10.51 14.79 3.53
C GLY A 147 10.31 15.59 4.83
N TRP A 148 9.15 16.21 5.02
CA TRP A 148 8.90 17.04 6.21
C TRP A 148 8.10 16.29 7.27
N VAL A 149 8.58 16.35 8.50
CA VAL A 149 7.88 15.89 9.70
C VAL A 149 7.55 17.11 10.55
N SER A 150 6.38 17.73 10.27
CA SER A 150 5.93 18.93 10.94
C SER A 150 4.72 18.65 11.82
N GLY A 151 4.39 19.29 12.81
CA GLY A 151 3.24 19.03 13.67
C GLY A 151 3.45 17.88 14.67
N SER A 152 2.61 17.84 15.69
CA SER A 152 2.74 16.87 16.79
C SER A 152 2.47 15.44 16.33
N LEU A 153 1.36 15.25 15.59
CA LEU A 153 0.95 13.93 15.09
C LEU A 153 2.00 13.33 14.15
N SER A 154 2.49 14.13 13.18
CA SER A 154 3.50 13.68 12.22
C SER A 154 4.80 13.23 12.91
N ARG A 155 5.24 13.95 13.97
CA ARG A 155 6.40 13.54 14.78
C ARG A 155 6.15 12.26 15.56
N GLN A 156 4.94 12.07 16.09
CA GLN A 156 4.58 10.85 16.81
C GLN A 156 4.56 9.65 15.86
N VAL A 157 3.96 9.78 14.67
CA VAL A 157 3.96 8.72 13.65
C VAL A 157 5.38 8.36 13.26
N HIS A 158 6.21 9.34 12.91
CA HIS A 158 7.61 9.13 12.54
C HIS A 158 8.42 8.45 13.66
N ALA A 159 8.16 8.79 14.93
CA ALA A 159 8.81 8.14 16.07
C ALA A 159 8.42 6.65 16.16
N VAL A 160 7.15 6.30 15.92
CA VAL A 160 6.70 4.90 15.91
C VAL A 160 7.26 4.15 14.71
N GLU A 161 7.35 4.77 13.52
CA GLU A 161 8.03 4.20 12.35
C GLU A 161 9.50 3.89 12.68
N SER A 162 10.22 4.87 13.26
CA SER A 162 11.61 4.69 13.68
C SER A 162 11.79 3.57 14.71
N TRP A 163 10.85 3.44 15.64
CA TRP A 163 10.87 2.34 16.60
C TRP A 163 10.61 1.00 15.94
N LEU A 164 9.57 0.89 15.10
CA LEU A 164 9.24 -0.35 14.38
C LEU A 164 10.43 -0.89 13.58
N VAL A 165 11.10 -0.02 12.79
CA VAL A 165 12.23 -0.46 11.96
C VAL A 165 13.45 -0.90 12.77
N ARG A 166 13.64 -0.36 13.99
CA ARG A 166 14.73 -0.74 14.90
C ARG A 166 14.48 -2.04 15.66
N GLU A 167 13.21 -2.32 16.00
CA GLU A 167 12.80 -3.57 16.66
C GLU A 167 12.73 -4.75 15.69
N SER A 168 12.75 -4.50 14.38
CA SER A 168 12.63 -5.55 13.37
C SER A 168 13.94 -6.31 13.17
N ASP A 169 13.88 -7.64 13.13
CA ASP A 169 15.01 -8.52 12.80
C ASP A 169 15.34 -8.50 11.29
N SER A 170 14.36 -8.18 10.45
CA SER A 170 14.51 -7.95 9.00
C SER A 170 13.44 -7.00 8.49
N LEU A 171 13.79 -6.24 7.46
CA LEU A 171 12.90 -5.26 6.86
C LEU A 171 12.62 -5.63 5.40
N ILE A 172 11.38 -5.37 4.96
CA ILE A 172 10.96 -5.51 3.57
C ILE A 172 10.43 -4.15 3.09
N THR A 173 10.76 -3.78 1.88
CA THR A 173 10.20 -2.61 1.19
C THR A 173 9.70 -2.98 -0.19
N CYS A 174 8.72 -2.24 -0.71
CA CYS A 174 8.09 -2.56 -1.99
C CYS A 174 8.85 -2.01 -3.22
N SER A 175 9.92 -1.23 -3.02
CA SER A 175 10.72 -0.65 -4.10
C SER A 175 12.12 -0.29 -3.62
N ALA A 176 13.07 -0.15 -4.54
CA ALA A 176 14.42 0.33 -4.23
C ALA A 176 14.38 1.76 -3.69
N SER A 177 13.52 2.62 -4.24
CA SER A 177 13.31 3.97 -3.75
C SER A 177 12.82 4.01 -2.29
N MET A 178 11.98 3.05 -1.86
CA MET A 178 11.58 2.92 -0.45
C MET A 178 12.74 2.42 0.42
N CYS A 179 13.58 1.54 -0.11
CA CYS A 179 14.79 1.08 0.61
C CYS A 179 15.74 2.27 0.88
N ASP A 180 15.98 3.09 -0.14
CA ASP A 180 16.79 4.30 0.01
C ASP A 180 16.16 5.27 1.02
N GLU A 181 14.84 5.49 0.93
CA GLU A 181 14.08 6.38 1.80
C GLU A 181 14.19 5.98 3.28
N ILE A 182 13.95 4.70 3.63
CA ILE A 182 14.04 4.26 5.03
C ILE A 182 15.47 4.26 5.54
N THR A 183 16.45 3.98 4.68
CA THR A 183 17.86 4.04 5.04
C THR A 183 18.29 5.49 5.34
N GLU A 184 17.85 6.44 4.55
CA GLU A 184 18.11 7.86 4.75
C GLU A 184 17.41 8.40 6.01
N LEU A 185 16.13 8.04 6.22
CA LEU A 185 15.32 8.56 7.32
C LEU A 185 15.73 8.01 8.69
N PHE A 186 16.06 6.73 8.77
CA PHE A 186 16.25 6.05 10.05
C PHE A 186 17.73 5.74 10.36
N GLY A 187 18.62 5.97 9.41
CA GLY A 187 20.06 5.97 9.60
C GLY A 187 20.71 4.60 9.76
N PRO A 188 21.98 4.53 10.19
CA PRO A 188 22.73 3.30 10.34
C PRO A 188 22.20 2.44 11.49
N GLY A 189 22.44 1.14 11.41
CA GLY A 189 22.05 0.17 12.45
C GLY A 189 20.68 -0.46 12.25
N LEU A 190 20.06 -0.26 11.08
CA LEU A 190 18.87 -1.01 10.68
C LEU A 190 19.21 -2.47 10.37
N ALA A 191 18.23 -3.34 10.56
CA ALA A 191 18.29 -4.70 10.02
C ALA A 191 18.44 -4.66 8.49
N GLU A 192 18.81 -5.80 7.90
CA GLU A 192 18.88 -5.93 6.44
C GLU A 192 17.54 -5.60 5.80
N VAL A 193 17.57 -4.72 4.80
CA VAL A 193 16.39 -4.30 4.06
C VAL A 193 16.37 -5.06 2.73
N THR A 194 15.32 -5.86 2.54
CA THR A 194 15.10 -6.60 1.28
C THR A 194 14.02 -5.89 0.46
N VAL A 195 14.29 -5.66 -0.81
CA VAL A 195 13.29 -5.11 -1.74
C VAL A 195 12.47 -6.26 -2.32
N ILE A 196 11.19 -6.34 -1.98
CA ILE A 196 10.23 -7.29 -2.54
C ILE A 196 9.07 -6.51 -3.12
N ARG A 197 8.95 -6.52 -4.45
CA ARG A 197 7.89 -5.77 -5.15
C ARG A 197 6.52 -6.38 -4.89
N ASN A 198 5.47 -5.55 -4.92
CA ASN A 198 4.11 -6.06 -4.84
C ASN A 198 3.74 -6.84 -6.10
N GLY A 199 2.95 -7.87 -5.95
CA GLY A 199 2.41 -8.66 -7.04
C GLY A 199 1.11 -8.10 -7.62
N ILE A 200 0.69 -8.69 -8.73
CA ILE A 200 -0.62 -8.50 -9.35
C ILE A 200 -1.22 -9.85 -9.74
N GLU A 201 -2.47 -10.05 -9.44
CA GLU A 201 -3.24 -11.19 -9.97
C GLU A 201 -3.75 -10.85 -11.36
N ALA A 202 -2.88 -11.01 -12.36
CA ALA A 202 -3.13 -10.56 -13.72
C ALA A 202 -4.36 -11.22 -14.38
N ALA A 203 -4.77 -12.40 -13.90
CA ALA A 203 -5.97 -13.09 -14.39
C ALA A 203 -7.27 -12.34 -14.06
N ARG A 204 -7.30 -11.60 -12.97
CA ARG A 204 -8.47 -10.76 -12.60
C ARG A 204 -8.61 -9.50 -13.46
N TRP A 205 -7.60 -9.17 -14.28
CA TRP A 205 -7.56 -7.98 -15.12
C TRP A 205 -7.47 -8.42 -16.60
N PRO A 206 -8.56 -8.84 -17.25
CA PRO A 206 -8.57 -9.26 -18.65
C PRO A 206 -8.00 -8.16 -19.55
N PHE A 207 -7.04 -8.51 -20.38
CA PHE A 207 -6.42 -7.58 -21.31
C PHE A 207 -7.39 -7.23 -22.46
N ALA A 208 -7.78 -5.96 -22.57
CA ALA A 208 -8.52 -5.48 -23.71
C ALA A 208 -7.56 -5.05 -24.82
N SER A 209 -7.38 -5.92 -25.84
CA SER A 209 -6.72 -5.48 -27.08
C SER A 209 -7.54 -4.34 -27.70
N ARG A 210 -6.97 -3.14 -27.71
CA ARG A 210 -7.61 -1.98 -28.35
C ARG A 210 -7.59 -2.19 -29.87
N ARG A 211 -8.66 -2.81 -30.37
CA ARG A 211 -8.97 -2.68 -31.79
C ARG A 211 -9.14 -1.19 -32.10
N ARG A 212 -8.52 -0.70 -33.20
CA ARG A 212 -8.79 0.59 -33.79
C ARG A 212 -10.33 0.81 -33.85
N ARG A 213 -10.91 1.38 -32.79
CA ARG A 213 -12.24 1.97 -32.90
C ARG A 213 -12.04 3.18 -33.78
N GLY A 214 -12.83 3.28 -34.85
CA GLY A 214 -12.67 4.29 -35.89
C GLY A 214 -12.37 5.69 -35.27
N VAL A 215 -11.23 6.26 -35.66
CA VAL A 215 -10.58 7.42 -35.05
C VAL A 215 -11.42 8.71 -35.16
N ALA A 216 -12.56 8.69 -35.85
CA ALA A 216 -13.24 9.89 -36.31
C ALA A 216 -14.32 10.46 -35.39
N SER A 217 -14.75 9.80 -34.30
CA SER A 217 -15.96 10.30 -33.58
C SER A 217 -15.97 10.26 -32.06
N ARG A 218 -14.90 9.77 -31.38
CA ARG A 218 -14.92 9.68 -29.93
C ARG A 218 -13.96 10.67 -29.28
N GLN A 219 -14.49 11.44 -28.32
CA GLN A 219 -13.69 12.33 -27.47
C GLN A 219 -12.80 11.49 -26.57
N PRO A 220 -11.48 11.81 -26.44
CA PRO A 220 -10.57 11.06 -25.56
C PRO A 220 -11.00 11.10 -24.09
N GLU A 221 -10.87 9.97 -23.40
CA GLU A 221 -11.15 9.84 -21.98
C GLU A 221 -9.85 9.52 -21.21
N LEU A 222 -9.46 10.37 -20.29
CA LEU A 222 -8.37 10.14 -19.35
C LEU A 222 -8.96 9.63 -18.04
N LEU A 223 -8.24 8.73 -17.36
CA LEU A 223 -8.66 8.17 -16.09
C LEU A 223 -7.57 8.37 -15.04
N PHE A 224 -7.93 8.95 -13.92
CA PHE A 224 -7.17 8.90 -12.68
C PHE A 224 -7.84 7.92 -11.74
N VAL A 225 -7.05 7.09 -11.03
CA VAL A 225 -7.53 6.18 -9.98
C VAL A 225 -6.62 6.30 -8.76
N GLY A 226 -7.20 6.52 -7.60
CA GLY A 226 -6.44 6.58 -6.35
C GLY A 226 -7.10 7.45 -5.28
N ARG A 227 -6.50 7.47 -4.09
CA ARG A 227 -6.95 8.36 -3.01
C ARG A 227 -6.82 9.82 -3.45
N LEU A 228 -7.80 10.65 -3.07
CA LEU A 228 -7.78 12.07 -3.39
C LEU A 228 -7.00 12.83 -2.31
N GLU A 229 -5.71 12.52 -2.23
CA GLU A 229 -4.76 13.16 -1.33
C GLU A 229 -3.73 13.98 -2.12
N TYR A 230 -3.09 14.95 -1.47
CA TYR A 230 -2.21 15.89 -2.16
C TYR A 230 -1.05 15.20 -2.88
N GLU A 231 -0.46 14.17 -2.24
CA GLU A 231 0.69 13.42 -2.78
C GLU A 231 0.35 12.62 -4.05
N LYS A 232 -0.94 12.38 -4.35
CA LYS A 232 -1.37 11.68 -5.58
C LYS A 232 -1.44 12.60 -6.81
N GLY A 233 -1.21 13.90 -6.66
CA GLY A 233 -1.00 14.81 -7.77
C GLY A 233 -2.20 15.03 -8.69
N VAL A 234 -3.43 14.70 -8.28
CA VAL A 234 -4.64 14.84 -9.10
C VAL A 234 -4.81 16.26 -9.65
N HIS A 235 -4.41 17.25 -8.87
CA HIS A 235 -4.44 18.66 -9.25
C HIS A 235 -3.54 18.98 -10.45
N ASP A 236 -2.45 18.23 -10.66
CA ASP A 236 -1.60 18.38 -11.84
C ASP A 236 -2.28 17.84 -13.09
N ALA A 237 -3.01 16.70 -12.99
CA ALA A 237 -3.83 16.21 -14.09
C ALA A 237 -4.92 17.23 -14.48
N ILE A 238 -5.59 17.82 -13.48
CA ILE A 238 -6.58 18.88 -13.70
C ILE A 238 -5.93 20.10 -14.37
N ALA A 239 -4.76 20.54 -13.90
CA ALA A 239 -4.03 21.67 -14.46
C ALA A 239 -3.47 21.42 -15.87
N ALA A 240 -3.17 20.16 -16.21
CA ALA A 240 -2.71 19.74 -17.54
C ALA A 240 -3.86 19.72 -18.57
N LEU A 241 -5.10 19.47 -18.14
CA LEU A 241 -6.25 19.25 -19.02
C LEU A 241 -6.52 20.40 -20.00
N PRO A 242 -6.42 21.71 -19.64
CA PRO A 242 -6.58 22.79 -20.61
C PRO A 242 -5.57 22.74 -21.76
N ARG A 243 -4.33 22.34 -21.48
CA ARG A 243 -3.28 22.21 -22.50
C ARG A 243 -3.54 21.00 -23.41
N ILE A 244 -3.92 19.88 -22.84
CA ILE A 244 -4.29 18.66 -23.59
C ILE A 244 -5.45 18.97 -24.55
N ARG A 245 -6.49 19.67 -24.07
CA ARG A 245 -7.67 20.07 -24.86
C ARG A 245 -7.40 21.02 -26.00
N ARG A 246 -6.25 21.70 -26.02
CA ARG A 246 -5.83 22.51 -27.20
C ARG A 246 -5.47 21.61 -28.38
N PHE A 247 -4.91 20.44 -28.15
CA PHE A 247 -4.51 19.49 -29.19
C PHE A 247 -5.61 18.44 -29.44
N HIS A 248 -6.31 18.03 -28.39
CA HIS A 248 -7.41 17.07 -28.43
C HIS A 248 -8.68 17.68 -27.84
N PRO A 249 -9.40 18.50 -28.60
CA PRO A 249 -10.68 19.08 -28.15
C PRO A 249 -11.66 18.01 -27.72
N GLY A 250 -12.42 18.27 -26.64
CA GLY A 250 -13.37 17.30 -26.10
C GLY A 250 -12.79 16.29 -25.11
N THR A 251 -11.47 16.22 -24.92
CA THR A 251 -10.89 15.33 -23.90
C THR A 251 -11.52 15.55 -22.53
N THR A 252 -11.87 14.46 -21.84
CA THR A 252 -12.42 14.45 -20.49
C THR A 252 -11.46 13.75 -19.53
N LEU A 253 -11.53 14.10 -18.24
CA LEU A 253 -10.81 13.48 -17.15
C LEU A 253 -11.81 12.89 -16.16
N THR A 254 -11.82 11.56 -16.04
CA THR A 254 -12.55 10.85 -14.99
C THR A 254 -11.62 10.62 -13.80
N ILE A 255 -12.06 11.00 -12.61
CA ILE A 255 -11.33 10.90 -11.34
C ILE A 255 -12.09 9.90 -10.47
N ALA A 256 -11.50 8.71 -10.27
CA ALA A 256 -12.04 7.65 -9.44
C ALA A 256 -11.27 7.57 -8.11
N GLY A 257 -11.99 7.66 -7.02
CA GLY A 257 -11.48 7.61 -5.66
C GLY A 257 -12.10 8.65 -4.75
N GLU A 258 -11.71 8.59 -3.48
CA GLU A 258 -12.15 9.48 -2.40
C GLU A 258 -10.93 9.95 -1.61
N GLY A 259 -11.07 11.04 -0.86
CA GLY A 259 -10.01 11.58 -0.03
C GLY A 259 -10.29 13.00 0.44
N THR A 260 -9.41 13.50 1.28
CA THR A 260 -9.57 14.80 1.96
C THR A 260 -9.54 15.99 1.01
N GLN A 261 -8.93 15.82 -0.17
CA GLN A 261 -8.73 16.91 -1.14
C GLN A 261 -9.88 17.08 -2.13
N GLN A 262 -10.97 16.30 -2.06
CA GLN A 262 -12.01 16.31 -3.09
C GLN A 262 -12.62 17.70 -3.33
N ALA A 263 -13.00 18.40 -2.27
CA ALA A 263 -13.58 19.74 -2.39
C ALA A 263 -12.60 20.74 -3.05
N TRP A 264 -11.34 20.70 -2.64
CA TRP A 264 -10.28 21.53 -3.20
C TRP A 264 -10.00 21.20 -4.68
N LEU A 265 -10.04 19.94 -5.07
CA LEU A 265 -9.87 19.51 -6.46
C LEU A 265 -11.00 20.01 -7.36
N VAL A 266 -12.24 20.04 -6.87
CA VAL A 266 -13.38 20.64 -7.58
C VAL A 266 -13.14 22.14 -7.83
N GLU A 267 -12.65 22.87 -6.83
CA GLU A 267 -12.30 24.29 -6.99
C GLU A 267 -11.12 24.48 -7.98
N ARG A 268 -10.13 23.59 -7.95
CA ARG A 268 -9.04 23.59 -8.95
C ARG A 268 -9.59 23.40 -10.37
N ALA A 269 -10.55 22.50 -10.57
CA ALA A 269 -11.19 22.28 -11.88
C ALA A 269 -11.97 23.52 -12.34
N ARG A 270 -12.63 24.23 -11.43
CA ARG A 270 -13.27 25.54 -11.73
C ARG A 270 -12.25 26.59 -12.13
N LYS A 271 -11.19 26.75 -11.35
CA LYS A 271 -10.11 27.73 -11.60
C LYS A 271 -9.46 27.52 -12.97
N HIS A 272 -9.24 26.26 -13.37
CA HIS A 272 -8.68 25.91 -14.67
C HIS A 272 -9.73 25.88 -15.80
N ARG A 273 -11.01 26.18 -15.53
CA ARG A 273 -12.14 26.20 -16.49
C ARG A 273 -12.39 24.85 -17.17
N VAL A 274 -12.12 23.75 -16.44
CA VAL A 274 -12.30 22.39 -16.94
C VAL A 274 -13.30 21.56 -16.11
N LEU A 275 -14.07 22.18 -15.22
CA LEU A 275 -15.02 21.48 -14.37
C LEU A 275 -16.01 20.62 -15.18
N LYS A 276 -16.53 21.13 -16.30
CA LYS A 276 -17.44 20.38 -17.18
C LYS A 276 -16.77 19.20 -17.91
N ALA A 277 -15.45 19.22 -18.00
CA ALA A 277 -14.64 18.14 -18.59
C ALA A 277 -14.03 17.21 -17.54
N THR A 278 -14.29 17.42 -16.26
CA THR A 278 -13.79 16.63 -15.14
C THR A 278 -14.95 15.96 -14.43
N ARG A 279 -14.88 14.63 -14.25
CA ARG A 279 -15.91 13.84 -13.59
C ARG A 279 -15.34 13.19 -12.34
N PHE A 280 -15.90 13.48 -11.18
CA PHE A 280 -15.60 12.80 -9.92
C PHE A 280 -16.64 11.70 -9.74
N VAL A 281 -16.19 10.44 -9.74
CA VAL A 281 -17.09 9.27 -9.73
C VAL A 281 -17.10 8.51 -8.40
N GLY A 282 -16.32 8.98 -7.41
CA GLY A 282 -16.17 8.28 -6.14
C GLY A 282 -15.34 7.01 -6.27
N ARG A 283 -15.46 6.14 -5.26
CA ARG A 283 -14.79 4.83 -5.27
C ARG A 283 -15.48 3.88 -6.24
N LEU A 284 -14.70 3.19 -7.06
CA LEU A 284 -15.17 2.15 -7.95
C LEU A 284 -14.89 0.77 -7.34
N ASP A 285 -15.81 -0.17 -7.54
CA ASP A 285 -15.54 -1.57 -7.30
C ASP A 285 -14.64 -2.17 -8.39
N HIS A 286 -14.32 -3.47 -8.30
CA HIS A 286 -13.42 -4.12 -9.24
C HIS A 286 -13.93 -4.08 -10.68
N ASP A 287 -15.21 -4.40 -10.91
CA ASP A 287 -15.80 -4.50 -12.25
C ASP A 287 -15.98 -3.11 -12.87
N GLU A 288 -16.37 -2.13 -12.07
CA GLU A 288 -16.47 -0.74 -12.47
C GLU A 288 -15.09 -0.16 -12.84
N LEU A 289 -14.06 -0.47 -12.04
CA LEU A 289 -12.69 -0.05 -12.30
C LEU A 289 -12.13 -0.69 -13.56
N LEU A 290 -12.33 -1.99 -13.76
CA LEU A 290 -11.94 -2.69 -14.98
C LEU A 290 -12.63 -2.08 -16.21
N ALA A 291 -13.94 -1.82 -16.12
CA ALA A 291 -14.69 -1.16 -17.18
C ALA A 291 -14.17 0.25 -17.46
N ALA A 292 -13.81 1.02 -16.44
CA ALA A 292 -13.22 2.36 -16.57
C ALA A 292 -11.84 2.31 -17.24
N LEU A 293 -10.97 1.38 -16.82
CA LEU A 293 -9.66 1.14 -17.43
C LEU A 293 -9.80 0.76 -18.93
N HIS A 294 -10.75 -0.10 -19.27
CA HIS A 294 -10.99 -0.46 -20.67
C HIS A 294 -11.53 0.70 -21.50
N ARG A 295 -12.24 1.64 -20.94
CA ARG A 295 -12.76 2.82 -21.66
C ARG A 295 -11.70 3.89 -21.84
N ALA A 296 -10.82 4.09 -20.85
CA ALA A 296 -9.87 5.19 -20.81
C ALA A 296 -8.84 5.11 -21.94
N ASP A 297 -8.52 6.20 -22.61
CA ASP A 297 -7.47 6.28 -23.62
C ASP A 297 -6.07 6.37 -22.99
N ALA A 298 -5.99 6.85 -21.76
CA ALA A 298 -4.82 6.74 -20.90
C ALA A 298 -5.22 6.76 -19.42
N ALA A 299 -4.56 5.95 -18.60
CA ALA A 299 -4.52 6.13 -17.15
C ALA A 299 -3.41 7.12 -16.82
N VAL A 300 -3.75 8.16 -16.04
CA VAL A 300 -2.85 9.27 -15.69
C VAL A 300 -2.62 9.26 -14.19
N LEU A 301 -1.39 8.96 -13.77
CA LEU A 301 -0.98 8.78 -12.37
C LEU A 301 0.15 9.76 -12.03
N PRO A 302 -0.18 11.05 -11.78
CA PRO A 302 0.80 12.13 -11.63
C PRO A 302 1.29 12.29 -10.19
N SER A 303 1.49 11.19 -9.48
CA SER A 303 1.86 11.19 -8.06
C SER A 303 3.13 11.99 -7.78
N HIS A 304 3.17 12.67 -6.65
CA HIS A 304 4.35 13.35 -6.09
C HIS A 304 5.12 12.44 -5.14
N TYR A 305 4.43 11.45 -4.59
CA TYR A 305 4.96 10.37 -3.77
C TYR A 305 4.16 9.11 -4.08
N GLU A 306 4.86 8.05 -4.45
CA GLU A 306 4.27 6.75 -4.76
C GLU A 306 5.27 5.65 -4.43
N PRO A 307 5.14 5.00 -3.29
CA PRO A 307 6.03 3.92 -2.87
C PRO A 307 6.11 2.77 -3.88
N PHE A 308 4.97 2.44 -4.54
CA PHE A 308 4.94 1.36 -5.52
C PHE A 308 4.04 1.63 -6.73
N GLY A 309 2.72 1.86 -6.52
CA GLY A 309 1.78 2.15 -7.61
C GLY A 309 1.01 0.93 -8.13
N LEU A 310 0.30 0.22 -7.26
CA LEU A 310 -0.55 -0.92 -7.65
C LEU A 310 -1.50 -0.61 -8.82
N VAL A 311 -2.05 0.60 -8.86
CA VAL A 311 -2.94 1.05 -9.96
C VAL A 311 -2.24 1.04 -11.32
N ALA A 312 -0.92 1.27 -11.36
CA ALA A 312 -0.17 1.15 -12.63
C ALA A 312 -0.12 -0.31 -13.10
N LEU A 313 0.03 -1.28 -12.18
CA LEU A 313 -0.01 -2.70 -12.52
C LEU A 313 -1.42 -3.12 -12.99
N GLU A 314 -2.47 -2.63 -12.33
CA GLU A 314 -3.87 -2.87 -12.72
C GLU A 314 -4.17 -2.34 -14.12
N ALA A 315 -3.73 -1.11 -14.41
CA ALA A 315 -3.88 -0.50 -15.72
C ALA A 315 -3.06 -1.25 -16.80
N ALA A 316 -1.83 -1.65 -16.49
CA ALA A 316 -0.98 -2.46 -17.36
C ALA A 316 -1.65 -3.83 -17.64
N ALA A 317 -2.20 -4.47 -16.61
CA ALA A 317 -2.91 -5.73 -16.71
C ALA A 317 -4.15 -5.63 -17.60
N ALA A 318 -4.94 -4.57 -17.45
CA ALA A 318 -6.13 -4.30 -18.27
C ALA A 318 -5.80 -3.83 -19.70
N GLY A 319 -4.54 -3.50 -20.00
CA GLY A 319 -4.10 -3.02 -21.31
C GLY A 319 -4.37 -1.53 -21.53
N THR A 320 -4.50 -0.74 -20.47
CA THR A 320 -4.69 0.70 -20.55
C THR A 320 -3.33 1.40 -20.67
N PRO A 321 -3.11 2.28 -21.67
CA PRO A 321 -1.89 3.06 -21.78
C PRO A 321 -1.63 3.90 -20.53
N LEU A 322 -0.37 3.92 -20.08
CA LEU A 322 0.05 4.60 -18.85
C LEU A 322 0.74 5.93 -19.14
N VAL A 323 0.37 6.95 -18.40
CA VAL A 323 1.12 8.21 -18.25
C VAL A 323 1.32 8.45 -16.76
N THR A 324 2.57 8.46 -16.30
CA THR A 324 2.89 8.48 -14.88
C THR A 324 3.93 9.55 -14.53
N SER A 325 4.02 9.90 -13.26
CA SER A 325 5.22 10.54 -12.74
C SER A 325 6.36 9.52 -12.65
N ASN A 326 7.58 9.96 -12.92
CA ASN A 326 8.80 9.17 -12.69
C ASN A 326 9.26 9.41 -11.25
N ILE A 327 8.62 8.73 -10.29
CA ILE A 327 8.87 8.86 -8.85
C ILE A 327 8.66 7.54 -8.13
N GLY A 328 9.53 7.24 -7.15
CA GLY A 328 9.39 6.09 -6.29
C GLY A 328 9.23 4.78 -7.06
N GLY A 329 8.51 3.84 -6.50
CA GLY A 329 8.20 2.56 -7.14
C GLY A 329 7.40 2.68 -8.44
N LEU A 330 6.68 3.78 -8.64
CA LEU A 330 6.00 4.05 -9.91
C LEU A 330 7.00 4.22 -11.07
N GLY A 331 8.16 4.87 -10.82
CA GLY A 331 9.26 4.98 -11.78
C GLY A 331 9.92 3.63 -12.10
N GLU A 332 9.88 2.68 -11.15
CA GLU A 332 10.37 1.31 -11.34
C GLU A 332 9.33 0.44 -12.09
N ALA A 333 8.05 0.64 -11.82
CA ALA A 333 6.97 -0.11 -12.45
C ALA A 333 6.76 0.28 -13.93
N VAL A 334 6.98 1.55 -14.30
CA VAL A 334 6.71 2.08 -15.64
C VAL A 334 7.99 2.58 -16.30
N ILE A 335 8.51 1.84 -17.27
CA ILE A 335 9.68 2.22 -18.05
C ILE A 335 9.26 3.21 -19.14
N ASN A 336 9.83 4.42 -19.07
CA ASN A 336 9.49 5.51 -19.99
C ASN A 336 9.80 5.14 -21.45
N GLY A 337 8.80 5.29 -22.32
CA GLY A 337 8.89 4.97 -23.76
C GLY A 337 8.69 3.50 -24.10
N GLU A 338 8.83 2.56 -23.15
CA GLU A 338 8.72 1.12 -23.35
C GLU A 338 7.40 0.55 -22.85
N THR A 339 7.06 0.76 -21.56
CA THR A 339 5.84 0.23 -20.94
C THR A 339 4.80 1.31 -20.64
N GLY A 340 5.17 2.57 -20.78
CA GLY A 340 4.32 3.75 -20.62
C GLY A 340 5.06 5.01 -21.00
N MET A 341 4.44 6.15 -20.71
CA MET A 341 5.11 7.45 -20.77
C MET A 341 5.25 7.97 -19.35
N SER A 342 6.40 8.55 -19.01
CA SER A 342 6.61 9.16 -17.71
C SER A 342 7.17 10.57 -17.81
N CYS A 343 6.93 11.38 -16.78
CA CYS A 343 7.44 12.74 -16.67
C CYS A 343 7.89 13.02 -15.24
N PRO A 344 8.72 14.04 -15.01
CA PRO A 344 9.03 14.46 -13.65
C PRO A 344 7.76 14.81 -12.86
N PRO A 345 7.70 14.48 -11.56
CA PRO A 345 6.59 14.88 -10.71
C PRO A 345 6.48 16.42 -10.67
N ARG A 346 5.27 16.93 -10.46
CA ARG A 346 4.95 18.37 -10.39
C ARG A 346 5.21 19.15 -11.69
N ASP A 347 5.53 18.50 -12.80
CA ASP A 347 5.70 19.15 -14.12
C ASP A 347 4.44 18.99 -14.97
N VAL A 348 3.48 19.89 -14.75
CA VAL A 348 2.20 19.95 -15.49
C VAL A 348 2.40 20.06 -17.01
N THR A 349 3.49 20.70 -17.44
CA THR A 349 3.76 20.90 -18.88
C THR A 349 4.22 19.60 -19.52
N ARG A 350 5.15 18.87 -18.89
CA ARG A 350 5.61 17.58 -19.39
C ARG A 350 4.52 16.52 -19.25
N LEU A 351 3.73 16.55 -18.19
CA LEU A 351 2.56 15.68 -18.05
C LEU A 351 1.59 15.86 -19.23
N ALA A 352 1.23 17.11 -19.57
CA ALA A 352 0.39 17.39 -20.72
C ALA A 352 0.98 16.88 -22.03
N LYS A 353 2.31 17.08 -22.25
CA LYS A 353 3.01 16.57 -23.45
C LYS A 353 3.00 15.04 -23.51
N ALA A 354 3.21 14.35 -22.40
CA ALA A 354 3.18 12.89 -22.34
C ALA A 354 1.80 12.33 -22.68
N VAL A 355 0.72 12.96 -22.17
CA VAL A 355 -0.66 12.59 -22.51
C VAL A 355 -0.92 12.83 -24.00
N VAL A 356 -0.56 14.00 -24.54
CA VAL A 356 -0.73 14.31 -25.99
C VAL A 356 0.01 13.27 -26.84
N ALA A 357 1.24 12.90 -26.50
CA ALA A 357 2.00 11.88 -27.23
C ALA A 357 1.32 10.48 -27.22
N VAL A 358 0.62 10.13 -26.15
CA VAL A 358 -0.18 8.89 -26.07
C VAL A 358 -1.40 8.98 -26.98
N LEU A 359 -2.05 10.14 -27.03
CA LEU A 359 -3.27 10.35 -27.85
C LEU A 359 -2.96 10.52 -29.33
N ASP A 360 -1.80 11.10 -29.69
CA ASP A 360 -1.37 11.29 -31.07
C ASP A 360 -0.97 9.99 -31.77
N ASP A 361 -0.38 9.04 -31.02
CA ASP A 361 0.02 7.73 -31.59
C ASP A 361 -0.60 6.56 -30.78
N PRO A 362 -1.89 6.22 -31.05
CA PRO A 362 -2.56 5.09 -30.42
C PRO A 362 -1.89 3.74 -30.70
N ALA A 363 -1.16 3.62 -31.82
CA ALA A 363 -0.46 2.38 -32.16
C ALA A 363 0.76 2.18 -31.25
N ALA A 364 1.57 3.21 -31.02
CA ALA A 364 2.67 3.16 -30.07
C ALA A 364 2.14 3.00 -28.63
N ALA A 365 1.04 3.67 -28.26
CA ALA A 365 0.39 3.50 -26.98
C ALA A 365 -0.03 2.04 -26.72
N ALA A 366 -0.62 1.40 -27.72
CA ALA A 366 -1.02 -0.02 -27.65
C ALA A 366 0.19 -0.98 -27.60
N ARG A 367 1.31 -0.64 -28.26
CA ARG A 367 2.56 -1.43 -28.11
C ARG A 367 3.11 -1.34 -26.70
N ARG A 368 3.20 -0.13 -26.13
CA ARG A 368 3.64 0.07 -24.73
C ARG A 368 2.74 -0.65 -23.74
N ALA A 369 1.41 -0.60 -23.92
CA ALA A 369 0.48 -1.30 -23.04
C ALA A 369 0.65 -2.83 -23.08
N ARG A 370 0.99 -3.41 -24.26
CA ARG A 370 1.34 -4.84 -24.37
C ARG A 370 2.64 -5.15 -23.66
N ALA A 371 3.70 -4.39 -23.89
CA ALA A 371 4.97 -4.55 -23.19
C ALA A 371 4.83 -4.43 -21.67
N ALA A 372 3.98 -3.50 -21.20
CA ALA A 372 3.64 -3.39 -19.78
C ALA A 372 2.97 -4.67 -19.26
N ARG A 373 2.02 -5.25 -20.00
CA ARG A 373 1.34 -6.50 -19.63
C ARG A 373 2.29 -7.69 -19.60
N GLU A 374 3.17 -7.81 -20.59
CA GLU A 374 4.14 -8.91 -20.69
C GLU A 374 5.09 -8.91 -19.48
N ARG A 375 5.51 -7.74 -19.03
CA ARG A 375 6.38 -7.59 -17.87
C ARG A 375 5.73 -8.02 -16.53
N LEU A 376 4.40 -8.03 -16.44
CA LEU A 376 3.71 -8.40 -15.18
C LEU A 376 3.95 -9.86 -14.78
N THR A 377 4.08 -10.76 -15.75
CA THR A 377 4.25 -12.19 -15.47
C THR A 377 5.66 -12.55 -15.02
N SER A 378 6.67 -11.74 -15.37
CA SER A 378 8.05 -11.97 -14.94
C SER A 378 8.38 -11.28 -13.61
N ASP A 379 7.88 -10.05 -13.41
CA ASP A 379 8.39 -9.17 -12.36
C ASP A 379 7.43 -8.99 -11.18
N PHE A 380 6.14 -9.39 -11.34
CA PHE A 380 5.08 -9.04 -10.39
C PHE A 380 4.13 -10.21 -10.08
N ASP A 381 4.62 -11.44 -10.01
CA ASP A 381 3.83 -12.62 -9.65
C ASP A 381 3.81 -12.81 -8.12
N TRP A 382 2.62 -13.01 -7.55
CA TRP A 382 2.45 -13.25 -6.12
C TRP A 382 3.14 -14.50 -5.61
N ARG A 383 3.38 -15.52 -6.43
CA ARG A 383 4.15 -16.70 -6.02
C ARG A 383 5.61 -16.33 -5.74
N THR A 384 6.22 -15.56 -6.65
CA THR A 384 7.58 -15.04 -6.47
C THR A 384 7.66 -14.17 -5.21
N VAL A 385 6.69 -13.27 -5.01
CA VAL A 385 6.61 -12.41 -3.80
C VAL A 385 6.52 -13.26 -2.53
N ALA A 386 5.72 -14.33 -2.52
CA ALA A 386 5.60 -15.23 -1.37
C ALA A 386 6.90 -16.01 -1.12
N ASP A 387 7.53 -16.53 -2.17
CA ASP A 387 8.79 -17.26 -2.08
C ASP A 387 9.92 -16.38 -1.55
N GLU A 388 10.07 -15.15 -2.08
CA GLU A 388 11.05 -14.17 -1.61
C GLU A 388 10.79 -13.77 -0.15
N THR A 389 9.53 -13.54 0.22
CA THR A 389 9.14 -13.23 1.60
C THR A 389 9.46 -14.40 2.55
N ALA A 390 9.21 -15.63 2.13
CA ALA A 390 9.55 -16.81 2.92
C ALA A 390 11.07 -16.96 3.13
N GLN A 391 11.90 -16.55 2.16
CA GLN A 391 13.35 -16.52 2.34
C GLN A 391 13.77 -15.50 3.41
N VAL A 392 13.14 -14.32 3.44
CA VAL A 392 13.38 -13.33 4.50
C VAL A 392 13.02 -13.91 5.89
N TYR A 393 11.89 -14.62 6.01
CA TYR A 393 11.51 -15.27 7.25
C TYR A 393 12.55 -16.32 7.70
N LEU A 394 13.05 -17.13 6.76
CA LEU A 394 14.09 -18.12 7.05
C LEU A 394 15.40 -17.47 7.48
N ALA A 395 15.77 -16.35 6.88
CA ALA A 395 16.96 -15.60 7.25
C ALA A 395 16.82 -14.99 8.66
N ALA A 396 15.67 -14.41 8.97
CA ALA A 396 15.37 -13.84 10.29
C ALA A 396 15.42 -14.91 11.40
N LYS A 397 14.90 -16.13 11.14
CA LYS A 397 14.98 -17.26 12.09
C LYS A 397 16.40 -17.76 12.35
N ARG A 398 17.31 -17.64 11.39
CA ARG A 398 18.72 -18.10 11.55
C ARG A 398 19.58 -17.13 12.32
N ARG A 399 19.14 -15.86 12.45
CA ARG A 399 19.85 -14.88 13.27
C ARG A 399 19.58 -15.22 14.73
N GLU A 400 20.65 -15.58 15.48
CA GLU A 400 20.54 -15.67 16.93
C GLU A 400 20.12 -14.28 17.44
N ARG A 401 18.96 -14.19 18.09
CA ARG A 401 18.61 -12.98 18.83
C ARG A 401 19.74 -12.74 19.82
N GLN A 402 20.43 -11.60 19.69
CA GLN A 402 21.37 -11.21 20.74
C GLN A 402 20.56 -11.06 22.03
N PRO A 403 20.91 -11.82 23.08
CA PRO A 403 20.22 -11.68 24.35
C PRO A 403 20.36 -10.22 24.78
N LEU A 404 19.26 -9.61 25.21
CA LEU A 404 19.29 -8.28 25.79
C LEU A 404 20.46 -8.21 26.77
N PRO A 405 21.31 -7.16 26.72
CA PRO A 405 22.39 -7.02 27.67
C PRO A 405 21.80 -7.11 29.07
N ARG A 406 22.27 -8.11 29.84
CA ARG A 406 21.85 -8.25 31.23
C ARG A 406 22.25 -6.95 31.92
N LEU A 407 21.26 -6.11 32.20
CA LEU A 407 21.51 -4.97 33.07
C LEU A 407 22.03 -5.53 34.40
N PRO A 408 23.14 -5.00 34.95
CA PRO A 408 23.59 -5.42 36.25
C PRO A 408 22.43 -5.21 37.21
N ILE A 409 22.00 -6.27 37.88
CA ILE A 409 21.06 -6.14 38.99
C ILE A 409 21.84 -5.37 40.07
N VAL A 410 21.53 -4.10 40.24
CA VAL A 410 22.03 -3.35 41.38
C VAL A 410 21.26 -3.87 42.59
N GLU A 411 21.85 -4.83 43.31
CA GLU A 411 21.39 -5.20 44.65
C GLU A 411 21.51 -3.94 45.53
N HIS A 412 20.41 -3.22 45.65
CA HIS A 412 20.29 -2.28 46.72
C HIS A 412 20.22 -3.08 48.04
N ALA A 413 21.34 -3.21 48.72
CA ALA A 413 21.32 -3.61 50.11
C ALA A 413 20.38 -2.63 50.84
N LEU A 414 19.24 -3.11 51.28
CA LEU A 414 18.37 -2.36 52.16
C LEU A 414 19.21 -2.10 53.44
N PRO A 415 19.30 -0.86 53.91
CA PRO A 415 19.96 -0.61 55.17
C PRO A 415 19.24 -1.38 56.27
N ASP A 416 19.98 -2.16 57.05
CA ASP A 416 19.49 -2.86 58.20
C ASP A 416 18.80 -1.84 59.13
N ARG A 417 17.56 -2.14 59.51
CA ARG A 417 16.81 -1.41 60.52
C ARG A 417 17.11 -1.95 61.89
#